data_8e7d654cc8ef7e13ab070c0d28761299
#
_entry.id   8e7d654cc8ef7e13ab070c0d28761299
#
_cell.length_a   1.000
_cell.length_b   1.000
_cell.length_c   1.000
_cell.angle_alpha   90.00
_cell.angle_beta   90.00
_cell.angle_gamma   90.00
#
_symmetry.space_group_name_H-M   'P 1'
#
loop_
_entity.id
_entity.type
_entity.pdbx_description
1 polymer ?
#
loop_
_entity_poly.entity_id
_entity_poly.type
_entity_poly.pdbx_seq_one_letter_code
_entity_poly.pdbx_strand_id
1 'polypeptide(L)'
;VQRLYPFQLSGGMARRVLFSTAVITDASLIIADEPTPGMDVKSAVEALQLLRELADAGKGVLLITHDIDLAVEVADTVAVFYEGRTVDMAPAAAFHGDGAELVHPYTKALYHALPQNDFTVYTAAEVTQMTAAGGA
;
A
#
# COMPACT_ATOMS: atom_id res chain seq x y z
N VAL A 1 -22.43 18.36 -0.35
CA VAL A 1 -21.17 18.32 0.40
C VAL A 1 -20.71 19.74 0.76
N GLN A 2 -20.75 20.71 -0.15
CA GLN A 2 -20.25 22.09 0.05
C GLN A 2 -20.87 22.87 1.24
N ARG A 3 -21.99 22.40 1.80
CA ARG A 3 -22.68 23.03 2.92
C ARG A 3 -22.68 22.19 4.19
N LEU A 4 -21.92 21.08 4.23
CA LEU A 4 -21.83 20.19 5.37
C LEU A 4 -20.57 20.47 6.19
N TYR A 5 -20.70 20.41 7.47
CA TYR A 5 -19.55 20.44 8.39
C TYR A 5 -18.84 19.07 8.40
N PRO A 6 -17.54 18.99 8.73
CA PRO A 6 -16.78 17.73 8.73
C PRO A 6 -17.45 16.59 9.51
N PHE A 7 -18.07 16.88 10.65
CA PHE A 7 -18.78 15.90 11.49
C PHE A 7 -20.11 15.37 10.88
N GLN A 8 -20.59 16.00 9.81
CA GLN A 8 -21.78 15.58 9.06
C GLN A 8 -21.43 14.70 7.86
N LEU A 9 -20.13 14.50 7.58
CA LEU A 9 -19.67 13.65 6.50
C LEU A 9 -19.61 12.20 6.96
N SER A 10 -20.02 11.26 6.11
CA SER A 10 -19.65 9.87 6.29
C SER A 10 -18.13 9.70 6.14
N GLY A 11 -17.55 8.62 6.70
CA GLY A 11 -16.12 8.35 6.59
C GLY A 11 -15.60 8.40 5.15
N GLY A 12 -16.33 7.78 4.22
CA GLY A 12 -15.99 7.83 2.79
C GLY A 12 -16.09 9.23 2.18
N MET A 13 -17.08 10.04 2.59
CA MET A 13 -17.19 11.44 2.13
C MET A 13 -16.04 12.29 2.66
N ALA A 14 -15.69 12.15 3.95
CA ALA A 14 -14.57 12.88 4.54
C ALA A 14 -13.26 12.55 3.83
N ARG A 15 -12.99 11.27 3.52
CA ARG A 15 -11.79 10.84 2.77
C ARG A 15 -11.76 11.39 1.35
N ARG A 16 -12.87 11.35 0.60
CA ARG A 16 -12.94 11.98 -0.73
C ARG A 16 -12.63 13.47 -0.69
N VAL A 17 -13.07 14.17 0.35
CA VAL A 17 -12.72 15.59 0.56
C VAL A 17 -11.22 15.74 0.80
N LEU A 18 -10.59 14.88 1.64
CA LEU A 18 -9.15 14.89 1.86
C LEU A 18 -8.37 14.63 0.56
N PHE A 19 -8.77 13.63 -0.24
CA PHE A 19 -8.20 13.39 -1.56
C PHE A 19 -8.32 14.63 -2.47
N SER A 20 -9.49 15.29 -2.49
CA SER A 20 -9.68 16.49 -3.27
C SER A 20 -8.73 17.63 -2.84
N THR A 21 -8.44 17.76 -1.54
CA THR A 21 -7.50 18.80 -1.07
C THR A 21 -6.07 18.51 -1.53
N ALA A 22 -5.64 17.25 -1.56
CA ALA A 22 -4.32 16.86 -2.06
C ALA A 22 -4.15 17.16 -3.57
N VAL A 23 -5.23 16.99 -4.35
CA VAL A 23 -5.21 17.27 -5.80
C VAL A 23 -5.22 18.77 -6.10
N ILE A 24 -5.98 19.57 -5.35
CA ILE A 24 -6.12 21.02 -5.58
C ILE A 24 -4.80 21.78 -5.41
N THR A 25 -3.89 21.29 -4.56
CA THR A 25 -2.60 21.95 -4.30
C THR A 25 -1.57 21.81 -5.41
N ASP A 26 -1.86 21.04 -6.45
CA ASP A 26 -0.95 20.72 -7.56
C ASP A 26 0.44 20.26 -7.12
N ALA A 27 0.49 19.53 -5.99
CA ALA A 27 1.72 18.99 -5.44
C ALA A 27 2.38 18.01 -6.41
N SER A 28 3.70 18.04 -6.52
CA SER A 28 4.47 17.08 -7.31
C SER A 28 4.65 15.71 -6.62
N LEU A 29 4.46 15.66 -5.30
CA LEU A 29 4.48 14.44 -4.49
C LEU A 29 3.21 14.36 -3.64
N ILE A 30 2.56 13.21 -3.67
CA ILE A 30 1.39 12.88 -2.86
C ILE A 30 1.77 11.72 -1.94
N ILE A 31 1.52 11.89 -0.64
CA ILE A 31 1.70 10.84 0.36
C ILE A 31 0.31 10.43 0.85
N ALA A 32 -0.05 9.18 0.63
CA ALA A 32 -1.30 8.57 1.07
C ALA A 32 -1.01 7.51 2.13
N ASP A 33 -1.25 7.88 3.40
CA ASP A 33 -1.04 7.01 4.55
C ASP A 33 -2.37 6.37 4.96
N GLU A 34 -2.45 5.04 4.83
CA GLU A 34 -3.64 4.23 5.09
C GLU A 34 -4.93 4.87 4.49
N PRO A 35 -4.99 5.08 3.16
CA PRO A 35 -6.10 5.83 2.58
C PRO A 35 -7.43 5.06 2.54
N THR A 36 -7.42 3.73 2.62
CA THR A 36 -8.59 2.85 2.38
C THR A 36 -9.35 2.36 3.62
N PRO A 37 -8.78 2.24 4.85
CA PRO A 37 -9.51 1.71 6.01
C PRO A 37 -10.86 2.41 6.26
N GLY A 38 -11.91 1.62 6.49
CA GLY A 38 -13.27 2.13 6.72
C GLY A 38 -14.02 2.58 5.46
N MET A 39 -13.46 2.33 4.27
CA MET A 39 -14.19 2.42 3.01
C MET A 39 -14.81 1.05 2.66
N ASP A 40 -15.92 1.07 1.91
CA ASP A 40 -16.36 -0.12 1.20
C ASP A 40 -15.38 -0.44 0.05
N VAL A 41 -15.36 -1.70 -0.39
CA VAL A 41 -14.40 -2.18 -1.40
C VAL A 41 -14.41 -1.32 -2.67
N LYS A 42 -15.58 -0.93 -3.15
CA LYS A 42 -15.71 -0.11 -4.36
C LYS A 42 -15.05 1.26 -4.16
N SER A 43 -15.33 1.92 -3.04
CA SER A 43 -14.74 3.23 -2.72
C SER A 43 -13.22 3.15 -2.51
N ALA A 44 -12.71 2.06 -1.95
CA ALA A 44 -11.28 1.83 -1.80
C ALA A 44 -10.59 1.69 -3.16
N VAL A 45 -11.14 0.88 -4.05
CA VAL A 45 -10.63 0.72 -5.43
C VAL A 45 -10.65 2.05 -6.19
N GLU A 46 -11.77 2.80 -6.13
CA GLU A 46 -11.85 4.12 -6.78
C GLU A 46 -10.78 5.10 -6.24
N ALA A 47 -10.50 5.09 -4.94
CA ALA A 47 -9.48 5.93 -4.33
C ALA A 47 -8.06 5.57 -4.79
N LEU A 48 -7.75 4.27 -4.90
CA LEU A 48 -6.46 3.80 -5.39
C LEU A 48 -6.28 4.07 -6.89
N GLN A 49 -7.34 3.90 -7.68
CA GLN A 49 -7.31 4.25 -9.10
C GLN A 49 -7.02 5.74 -9.31
N LEU A 50 -7.57 6.62 -8.48
CA LEU A 50 -7.25 8.04 -8.53
C LEU A 50 -5.76 8.30 -8.24
N LEU A 51 -5.17 7.60 -7.26
CA LEU A 51 -3.72 7.69 -7.01
C LEU A 51 -2.90 7.22 -8.22
N ARG A 52 -3.33 6.15 -8.89
CA ARG A 52 -2.70 5.67 -10.13
C ARG A 52 -2.78 6.71 -11.23
N GLU A 53 -3.95 7.30 -11.48
CA GLU A 53 -4.13 8.35 -12.48
C GLU A 53 -3.22 9.57 -12.22
N LEU A 54 -3.00 9.93 -10.94
CA LEU A 54 -2.10 11.02 -10.57
C LEU A 54 -0.63 10.65 -10.85
N ALA A 55 -0.24 9.40 -10.62
CA ALA A 55 1.10 8.90 -10.96
C ALA A 55 1.31 8.89 -12.49
N ASP A 56 0.32 8.42 -13.25
CA ASP A 56 0.35 8.42 -14.73
C ASP A 56 0.40 9.84 -15.31
N ALA A 57 -0.15 10.82 -14.60
CA ALA A 57 -0.03 12.25 -14.93
C ALA A 57 1.33 12.88 -14.55
N GLY A 58 2.28 12.08 -14.08
CA GLY A 58 3.66 12.47 -13.76
C GLY A 58 3.90 12.97 -12.34
N LYS A 59 2.96 12.75 -11.41
CA LYS A 59 3.17 13.03 -9.98
C LYS A 59 3.87 11.85 -9.29
N GLY A 60 4.72 12.15 -8.32
CA GLY A 60 5.18 11.13 -7.37
C GLY A 60 4.05 10.73 -6.43
N VAL A 61 3.84 9.42 -6.23
CA VAL A 61 2.86 8.91 -5.27
C VAL A 61 3.54 7.93 -4.33
N LEU A 62 3.46 8.19 -3.03
CA LEU A 62 3.86 7.27 -1.96
C LEU A 62 2.60 6.78 -1.25
N LEU A 63 2.26 5.51 -1.48
CA LEU A 63 1.17 4.82 -0.78
C LEU A 63 1.75 4.03 0.39
N ILE A 64 1.26 4.28 1.61
CA ILE A 64 1.61 3.51 2.81
C ILE A 64 0.35 2.72 3.19
N THR A 65 0.46 1.40 3.23
CA THR A 65 -0.66 0.52 3.59
C THR A 65 -0.16 -0.85 4.05
N HIS A 66 -0.97 -1.55 4.82
CA HIS A 66 -0.78 -2.95 5.16
C HIS A 66 -1.54 -3.90 4.22
N ASP A 67 -2.35 -3.38 3.31
CA ASP A 67 -3.10 -4.15 2.32
C ASP A 67 -2.24 -4.32 1.05
N ILE A 68 -1.50 -5.43 1.02
CA ILE A 68 -0.56 -5.73 -0.06
C ILE A 68 -1.32 -5.93 -1.38
N ASP A 69 -2.48 -6.59 -1.36
CA ASP A 69 -3.24 -6.89 -2.57
C ASP A 69 -3.69 -5.61 -3.27
N LEU A 70 -4.25 -4.68 -2.51
CA LEU A 70 -4.64 -3.39 -3.06
C LEU A 70 -3.43 -2.57 -3.49
N ALA A 71 -2.28 -2.67 -2.80
CA ALA A 71 -1.08 -1.93 -3.16
C ALA A 71 -0.50 -2.40 -4.50
N VAL A 72 -0.38 -3.71 -4.73
CA VAL A 72 0.23 -4.25 -5.96
C VAL A 72 -0.61 -3.99 -7.21
N GLU A 73 -1.91 -3.78 -7.06
CA GLU A 73 -2.80 -3.42 -8.18
C GLU A 73 -2.51 -2.03 -8.77
N VAL A 74 -1.92 -1.13 -7.98
CA VAL A 74 -1.74 0.27 -8.39
C VAL A 74 -0.29 0.75 -8.35
N ALA A 75 0.59 0.06 -7.65
CA ALA A 75 1.99 0.46 -7.49
C ALA A 75 2.87 -0.04 -8.65
N ASP A 76 3.96 0.67 -8.92
CA ASP A 76 5.04 0.20 -9.80
C ASP A 76 6.08 -0.58 -8.99
N THR A 77 6.33 -0.14 -7.75
CA THR A 77 7.34 -0.72 -6.85
C THR A 77 6.80 -0.77 -5.43
N VAL A 78 7.08 -1.86 -4.74
CA VAL A 78 6.75 -2.06 -3.33
C VAL A 78 8.03 -2.00 -2.49
N ALA A 79 8.06 -1.10 -1.51
CA ALA A 79 9.10 -1.05 -0.48
C ALA A 79 8.58 -1.75 0.78
N VAL A 80 9.29 -2.75 1.24
CA VAL A 80 8.92 -3.52 2.43
C VAL A 80 9.65 -2.97 3.65
N PHE A 81 8.89 -2.62 4.67
CA PHE A 81 9.38 -2.03 5.91
C PHE A 81 9.32 -3.03 7.07
N TYR A 82 10.36 -3.05 7.88
CA TYR A 82 10.43 -3.81 9.12
C TYR A 82 11.25 -3.05 10.17
N GLU A 83 10.73 -2.89 11.37
CA GLU A 83 11.41 -2.21 12.50
C GLU A 83 12.03 -0.85 12.11
N GLY A 84 11.27 -0.02 11.41
CA GLY A 84 11.65 1.34 11.06
C GLY A 84 12.67 1.48 9.92
N ARG A 85 12.94 0.43 9.17
CA ARG A 85 13.85 0.44 8.01
C ARG A 85 13.24 -0.27 6.81
N THR A 86 13.63 0.14 5.62
CA THR A 86 13.35 -0.61 4.39
C THR A 86 14.23 -1.86 4.37
N VAL A 87 13.62 -3.01 4.26
CA VAL A 87 14.34 -4.30 4.18
C VAL A 87 14.41 -4.84 2.76
N ASP A 88 13.49 -4.42 1.89
CA ASP A 88 13.44 -4.83 0.50
C ASP A 88 12.75 -3.79 -0.37
N MET A 89 13.05 -3.82 -1.68
CA MET A 89 12.33 -3.10 -2.74
C MET A 89 12.17 -4.03 -3.93
N ALA A 90 10.93 -4.33 -4.29
CA ALA A 90 10.62 -5.22 -5.41
C ALA A 90 9.59 -4.59 -6.36
N PRO A 91 9.65 -4.87 -7.67
CA PRO A 91 8.57 -4.52 -8.59
C PRO A 91 7.23 -5.09 -8.11
N ALA A 92 6.14 -4.34 -8.23
CA ALA A 92 4.81 -4.85 -7.88
C ALA A 92 4.46 -6.13 -8.67
N ALA A 93 4.95 -6.24 -9.90
CA ALA A 93 4.79 -7.43 -10.74
C ALA A 93 5.38 -8.72 -10.13
N ALA A 94 6.33 -8.63 -9.19
CA ALA A 94 6.89 -9.80 -8.52
C ALA A 94 5.94 -10.41 -7.47
N PHE A 95 4.90 -9.68 -7.06
CA PHE A 95 3.89 -10.11 -6.08
C PHE A 95 2.71 -10.84 -6.75
N HIS A 96 2.98 -11.74 -7.70
CA HIS A 96 1.98 -12.52 -8.40
C HIS A 96 2.23 -14.01 -8.30
N GLY A 97 1.17 -14.80 -8.49
CA GLY A 97 1.21 -16.24 -8.49
C GLY A 97 1.68 -16.81 -7.16
N ASP A 98 2.75 -17.60 -7.19
CA ASP A 98 3.38 -18.21 -6.00
C ASP A 98 4.50 -17.33 -5.38
N GLY A 99 4.67 -16.11 -5.85
CA GLY A 99 5.73 -15.22 -5.38
C GLY A 99 7.15 -15.68 -5.74
N ALA A 100 7.31 -16.49 -6.77
CA ALA A 100 8.61 -17.06 -7.16
C ALA A 100 9.66 -15.99 -7.52
N GLU A 101 9.22 -14.84 -8.04
CA GLU A 101 10.08 -13.72 -8.41
C GLU A 101 10.53 -12.86 -7.23
N LEU A 102 9.91 -13.01 -6.06
CA LEU A 102 10.35 -12.35 -4.85
C LEU A 102 11.68 -12.98 -4.39
N VAL A 103 12.68 -12.16 -4.10
CA VAL A 103 14.03 -12.62 -3.77
C VAL A 103 14.27 -12.59 -2.26
N HIS A 104 13.89 -11.49 -1.61
CA HIS A 104 14.16 -11.29 -0.19
C HIS A 104 13.37 -12.26 0.69
N PRO A 105 14.01 -12.99 1.64
CA PRO A 105 13.32 -14.02 2.44
C PRO A 105 12.13 -13.46 3.24
N TYR A 106 12.26 -12.28 3.83
CA TYR A 106 11.18 -11.64 4.57
C TYR A 106 10.01 -11.24 3.67
N THR A 107 10.28 -10.71 2.47
CA THR A 107 9.23 -10.36 1.50
C THR A 107 8.44 -11.58 1.06
N LYS A 108 9.14 -12.70 0.78
CA LYS A 108 8.50 -14.00 0.50
C LYS A 108 7.61 -14.45 1.65
N ALA A 109 8.14 -14.42 2.88
CA ALA A 109 7.39 -14.82 4.06
C ALA A 109 6.15 -13.96 4.27
N LEU A 110 6.28 -12.63 4.08
CA LEU A 110 5.17 -11.70 4.17
C LEU A 110 4.08 -12.01 3.14
N TYR A 111 4.47 -12.31 1.89
CA TYR A 111 3.57 -12.67 0.80
C TYR A 111 2.83 -13.98 1.08
N HIS A 112 3.53 -15.03 1.54
CA HIS A 112 2.92 -16.32 1.89
C HIS A 112 2.09 -16.29 3.18
N ALA A 113 2.26 -15.26 4.02
CA ALA A 113 1.43 -15.07 5.21
C ALA A 113 0.05 -14.46 4.87
N LEU A 114 -0.16 -13.96 3.65
CA LEU A 114 -1.45 -13.41 3.25
C LEU A 114 -2.54 -14.52 3.22
N PRO A 115 -3.80 -14.21 3.63
CA PRO A 115 -4.88 -15.19 3.70
C PRO A 115 -5.20 -15.90 2.38
N GLN A 116 -5.03 -15.22 1.25
CA GLN A 116 -5.29 -15.74 -0.10
C GLN A 116 -4.12 -16.55 -0.66
N ASN A 117 -2.93 -16.45 -0.06
CA ASN A 117 -1.79 -17.27 -0.36
C ASN A 117 -1.74 -18.42 0.68
N ASP A 118 -0.64 -18.99 1.01
CA ASP A 118 -0.56 -20.19 1.86
C ASP A 118 -0.98 -19.97 3.33
N PHE A 119 -1.24 -18.74 3.76
CA PHE A 119 -1.53 -18.34 5.14
C PHE A 119 -0.50 -18.93 6.13
N THR A 120 0.76 -18.88 5.75
CA THR A 120 1.86 -19.44 6.54
C THR A 120 2.16 -18.53 7.74
N VAL A 121 2.23 -19.13 8.95
CA VAL A 121 2.55 -18.40 10.18
C VAL A 121 4.04 -18.58 10.50
N TYR A 122 4.74 -17.46 10.72
CA TYR A 122 6.15 -17.43 11.07
C TYR A 122 6.35 -16.99 12.51
N THR A 123 7.32 -17.59 13.19
CA THR A 123 7.73 -17.18 14.53
C THR A 123 8.58 -15.91 14.49
N ALA A 124 8.66 -15.18 15.60
CA ALA A 124 9.51 -13.99 15.70
C ALA A 124 11.00 -14.29 15.42
N ALA A 125 11.48 -15.48 15.78
CA ALA A 125 12.87 -15.90 15.51
C ALA A 125 13.12 -16.08 14.01
N GLU A 126 12.20 -16.71 13.29
CA GLU A 126 12.27 -16.88 11.82
C GLU A 126 12.25 -15.54 11.12
N VAL A 127 11.36 -14.63 11.51
CA VAL A 127 11.29 -13.26 10.97
C VAL A 127 12.61 -12.53 11.17
N THR A 128 13.19 -12.60 12.37
CA THR A 128 14.49 -11.98 12.67
C THR A 128 15.61 -12.53 11.78
N GLN A 129 15.65 -13.84 11.54
CA GLN A 129 16.64 -14.45 10.65
C GLN A 129 16.46 -13.99 9.19
N MET A 130 15.23 -13.93 8.71
CA MET A 130 14.91 -13.50 7.34
C MET A 130 15.31 -12.04 7.09
N THR A 131 15.08 -11.15 8.05
CA THR A 131 15.44 -9.74 7.94
C THR A 131 16.93 -9.48 8.09
N ALA A 132 17.65 -10.34 8.79
CA ALA A 132 19.12 -10.28 8.90
C ALA A 132 19.83 -10.80 7.63
N ALA A 133 19.27 -11.78 6.96
CA ALA A 133 19.87 -12.41 5.76
C ALA A 133 19.80 -11.53 4.48
N GLY A 134 18.89 -10.55 4.43
CA GLY A 134 18.72 -9.67 3.29
C GLY A 134 19.59 -8.40 3.30
N GLY A 135 20.44 -8.22 4.28
CA GLY A 135 21.26 -7.01 4.50
C GLY A 135 22.71 -7.14 4.03
N ALA A 136 22.97 -7.81 2.89
CA ALA A 136 24.30 -7.90 2.30
C ALA A 136 24.29 -7.29 0.89
#